data_f054bb73c6e3efd19864d10fc474ae16
#
_entry.id   f054bb73c6e3efd19864d10fc474ae16
#
_cell.length_a   1.000
_cell.length_b   1.000
_cell.length_c   1.000
_cell.angle_alpha   90.00
_cell.angle_beta   90.00
_cell.angle_gamma   90.00
#
_symmetry.space_group_name_H-M   'P 1'
#
loop_
_entity.id
_entity.type
_entity.pdbx_description
1 polymer ?
#
loop_
_entity_poly.entity_id
_entity_poly.type
_entity_poly.pdbx_seq_one_letter_code
_entity_poly.pdbx_strand_id
1 'polypeptide(L)'
;NASLKIYDKKVFYFPKFFHPDPTVKRQSGFLIPKFQDNSSTGLSFNLPYFLAIAENKDLTLTPRFFGDDKFLIQSEFRQKNKYSNHIADVSRFVSSGKNSNSHFFYNYGKNYETNNFDNVELNIKLEQVSDETYLKTNKIESPIINNFSNLTNSLNLEMYNENLTFNSNLYVYEDLTKNDSDKFEYI
;
A
#
# COMPACT_ATOMS: atom_id res chain seq x y z
N ASN A 1 -6.10 1.41 -31.37
CA ASN A 1 -5.11 2.45 -31.60
C ASN A 1 -5.65 3.79 -31.16
N ALA A 2 -4.96 4.51 -30.28
CA ALA A 2 -5.33 5.86 -29.87
C ALA A 2 -4.23 6.84 -30.33
N SER A 3 -4.63 8.01 -30.79
CA SER A 3 -3.69 9.09 -31.12
C SER A 3 -4.20 10.40 -30.53
N LEU A 4 -3.32 11.14 -29.89
CA LEU A 4 -3.57 12.51 -29.46
C LEU A 4 -3.23 13.45 -30.61
N LYS A 5 -4.20 14.27 -31.03
CA LYS A 5 -4.02 15.31 -32.04
C LYS A 5 -4.12 16.69 -31.37
N ILE A 6 -3.19 17.57 -31.68
CA ILE A 6 -3.22 18.99 -31.33
C ILE A 6 -3.13 19.78 -32.64
N TYR A 7 -4.11 20.65 -32.93
CA TYR A 7 -4.24 21.38 -34.21
C TYR A 7 -4.13 20.46 -35.43
N ASP A 8 -4.89 19.32 -35.43
CA ASP A 8 -4.91 18.28 -36.46
C ASP A 8 -3.56 17.55 -36.72
N LYS A 9 -2.50 17.87 -36.01
CA LYS A 9 -1.22 17.13 -36.05
C LYS A 9 -1.21 16.06 -34.98
N LYS A 10 -0.87 14.81 -35.37
CA LYS A 10 -0.67 13.72 -34.41
C LYS A 10 0.57 14.00 -33.58
N VAL A 11 0.41 14.30 -32.30
CA VAL A 11 1.51 14.60 -31.36
C VAL A 11 1.91 13.38 -30.58
N PHE A 12 0.98 12.44 -30.38
CA PHE A 12 1.25 11.19 -29.66
C PHE A 12 0.47 10.03 -30.28
N TYR A 13 1.10 8.87 -30.38
CA TYR A 13 0.50 7.66 -30.90
C TYR A 13 0.68 6.49 -29.93
N PHE A 14 -0.47 5.92 -29.49
CA PHE A 14 -0.50 4.70 -28.71
C PHE A 14 -0.89 3.53 -29.62
N PRO A 15 0.01 2.60 -29.90
CA PRO A 15 -0.27 1.47 -30.79
C PRO A 15 -1.33 0.50 -30.26
N LYS A 16 -1.45 0.42 -28.91
CA LYS A 16 -2.49 -0.35 -28.23
C LYS A 16 -3.01 0.43 -27.05
N PHE A 17 -4.28 0.79 -27.03
CA PHE A 17 -4.99 1.29 -25.89
C PHE A 17 -5.93 0.19 -25.41
N PHE A 18 -5.69 -0.35 -24.22
CA PHE A 18 -6.60 -1.28 -23.57
C PHE A 18 -7.40 -0.51 -22.54
N HIS A 19 -8.70 -0.43 -22.75
CA HIS A 19 -9.64 -0.09 -21.69
C HIS A 19 -10.08 -1.43 -21.10
N PRO A 20 -9.88 -1.70 -19.78
CA PRO A 20 -10.39 -2.90 -19.17
C PRO A 20 -11.93 -2.84 -19.20
N ASP A 21 -12.52 -3.65 -20.08
CA ASP A 21 -13.95 -3.96 -20.02
C ASP A 21 -14.18 -4.76 -18.72
N PRO A 22 -15.23 -4.46 -17.92
CA PRO A 22 -15.56 -5.23 -16.71
C PRO A 22 -15.72 -6.73 -16.93
N THR A 23 -15.93 -7.16 -18.16
CA THR A 23 -16.06 -8.58 -18.55
C THR A 23 -14.72 -9.25 -18.87
N VAL A 24 -13.63 -8.48 -19.01
CA VAL A 24 -12.31 -9.01 -19.35
C VAL A 24 -11.59 -9.44 -18.07
N LYS A 25 -11.05 -10.68 -18.08
CA LYS A 25 -10.18 -11.17 -16.99
C LYS A 25 -9.06 -10.18 -16.70
N ARG A 26 -8.72 -10.01 -15.42
CA ARG A 26 -7.59 -9.17 -14.97
C ARG A 26 -6.32 -9.54 -15.72
N GLN A 27 -5.67 -8.57 -16.32
CA GLN A 27 -4.44 -8.76 -17.09
C GLN A 27 -3.29 -7.98 -16.47
N SER A 28 -2.11 -8.60 -16.48
CA SER A 28 -0.88 -7.93 -16.07
C SER A 28 -0.43 -6.90 -17.12
N GLY A 29 0.13 -5.79 -16.65
CA GLY A 29 0.62 -4.74 -17.55
C GLY A 29 1.09 -3.49 -16.82
N PHE A 30 1.71 -2.59 -17.57
CA PHE A 30 2.10 -1.28 -17.06
C PHE A 30 0.87 -0.42 -16.83
N LEU A 31 0.85 0.25 -15.67
CA LEU A 31 -0.12 1.27 -15.35
C LEU A 31 0.36 2.65 -15.84
N ILE A 32 -0.48 3.65 -15.68
CA ILE A 32 -0.15 5.02 -16.11
C ILE A 32 1.04 5.52 -15.29
N PRO A 33 2.15 5.90 -15.96
CA PRO A 33 3.29 6.44 -15.26
C PRO A 33 2.98 7.81 -14.65
N LYS A 34 3.63 8.12 -13.53
CA LYS A 34 3.47 9.39 -12.82
C LYS A 34 4.81 10.11 -12.70
N PHE A 35 4.81 11.42 -12.92
CA PHE A 35 5.91 12.30 -12.56
C PHE A 35 5.57 12.97 -11.24
N GLN A 36 6.54 13.02 -10.34
CA GLN A 36 6.43 13.71 -9.06
C GLN A 36 7.63 14.63 -8.88
N ASP A 37 7.35 15.84 -8.44
CA ASP A 37 8.36 16.79 -7.99
C ASP A 37 8.24 16.99 -6.48
N ASN A 38 9.37 16.96 -5.81
CA ASN A 38 9.46 17.06 -4.37
C ASN A 38 10.70 17.89 -3.98
N SER A 39 10.50 18.90 -3.15
CA SER A 39 11.59 19.76 -2.66
C SER A 39 12.73 19.01 -1.96
N SER A 40 12.45 17.84 -1.35
CA SER A 40 13.43 17.04 -0.62
C SER A 40 14.17 16.02 -1.48
N THR A 41 13.52 15.45 -2.50
CA THR A 41 14.06 14.36 -3.33
C THR A 41 14.22 14.71 -4.80
N GLY A 42 13.69 15.88 -5.23
CA GLY A 42 13.70 16.33 -6.61
C GLY A 42 12.65 15.65 -7.49
N LEU A 43 12.83 15.84 -8.80
CA LEU A 43 11.96 15.21 -9.81
C LEU A 43 12.15 13.71 -9.84
N SER A 44 11.05 12.98 -9.88
CA SER A 44 11.04 11.51 -9.99
C SER A 44 10.00 11.01 -10.99
N PHE A 45 10.27 9.83 -11.54
CA PHE A 45 9.43 9.11 -12.49
C PHE A 45 9.03 7.76 -11.92
N ASN A 46 7.73 7.52 -11.76
CA ASN A 46 7.15 6.27 -11.29
C ASN A 46 6.62 5.47 -12.47
N LEU A 47 6.98 4.20 -12.56
CA LEU A 47 6.52 3.29 -13.61
C LEU A 47 5.84 2.05 -12.98
N PRO A 48 4.57 2.14 -12.57
CA PRO A 48 3.91 1.01 -11.93
C PRO A 48 3.65 -0.13 -12.93
N TYR A 49 3.88 -1.36 -12.47
CA TYR A 49 3.55 -2.58 -13.18
C TYR A 49 2.61 -3.45 -12.34
N PHE A 50 1.44 -3.73 -12.87
CA PHE A 50 0.44 -4.58 -12.26
C PHE A 50 0.61 -6.03 -12.69
N LEU A 51 0.67 -6.95 -11.73
CA LEU A 51 0.75 -8.40 -11.90
C LEU A 51 -0.56 -9.03 -11.41
N ALA A 52 -1.36 -9.55 -12.32
CA ALA A 52 -2.50 -10.41 -11.99
C ALA A 52 -2.00 -11.82 -11.72
N ILE A 53 -1.71 -12.15 -10.45
CA ILE A 53 -1.15 -13.46 -10.07
C ILE A 53 -2.22 -14.55 -10.16
N ALA A 54 -3.43 -14.24 -9.68
CA ALA A 54 -4.61 -15.12 -9.76
C ALA A 54 -5.90 -14.26 -9.72
N GLU A 55 -7.06 -14.89 -9.84
CA GLU A 55 -8.35 -14.19 -9.80
C GLU A 55 -8.57 -13.43 -8.49
N ASN A 56 -8.02 -13.95 -7.39
CA ASN A 56 -8.17 -13.41 -6.04
C ASN A 56 -6.92 -12.73 -5.47
N LYS A 57 -5.83 -12.61 -6.24
CA LYS A 57 -4.60 -11.97 -5.77
C LYS A 57 -3.82 -11.27 -6.87
N ASP A 58 -3.22 -10.17 -6.52
CA ASP A 58 -2.38 -9.34 -7.39
C ASP A 58 -1.22 -8.70 -6.64
N LEU A 59 -0.27 -8.19 -7.40
CA LEU A 59 0.89 -7.46 -6.94
C LEU A 59 1.10 -6.26 -7.86
N THR A 60 1.26 -5.07 -7.29
CA THR A 60 1.71 -3.89 -8.03
C THR A 60 3.14 -3.54 -7.61
N LEU A 61 4.05 -3.52 -8.56
CA LEU A 61 5.43 -3.07 -8.37
C LEU A 61 5.57 -1.66 -8.92
N THR A 62 6.02 -0.73 -8.10
CA THR A 62 6.18 0.68 -8.47
C THR A 62 7.63 1.11 -8.28
N PRO A 63 8.52 0.85 -9.26
CA PRO A 63 9.83 1.48 -9.27
C PRO A 63 9.70 2.98 -9.47
N ARG A 64 10.48 3.74 -8.69
CA ARG A 64 10.59 5.19 -8.77
C ARG A 64 12.04 5.56 -9.03
N PHE A 65 12.27 6.22 -10.14
CA PHE A 65 13.57 6.69 -10.58
C PHE A 65 13.70 8.18 -10.31
N PHE A 66 14.82 8.59 -9.75
CA PHE A 66 15.16 9.98 -9.48
C PHE A 66 16.27 10.43 -10.46
N GLY A 67 16.46 11.72 -10.61
CA GLY A 67 17.51 12.26 -11.50
C GLY A 67 18.95 12.01 -11.02
N ASP A 68 19.14 11.59 -9.76
CA ASP A 68 20.41 11.29 -9.12
C ASP A 68 20.52 9.79 -8.82
N ASP A 69 21.61 9.38 -8.12
CA ASP A 69 21.84 7.98 -7.65
C ASP A 69 20.87 7.55 -6.54
N LYS A 70 19.58 7.80 -6.75
CA LYS A 70 18.49 7.47 -5.83
C LYS A 70 17.48 6.58 -6.54
N PHE A 71 17.01 5.57 -5.82
CA PHE A 71 16.02 4.63 -6.32
C PHE A 71 15.07 4.23 -5.19
N LEU A 72 13.78 4.15 -5.48
CA LEU A 72 12.78 3.60 -4.59
C LEU A 72 11.99 2.53 -5.32
N ILE A 73 11.76 1.41 -4.65
CA ILE A 73 10.80 0.40 -5.10
C ILE A 73 9.72 0.24 -4.07
N GLN A 74 8.46 0.30 -4.49
CA GLN A 74 7.29 -0.01 -3.67
C GLN A 74 6.57 -1.22 -4.25
N SER A 75 6.08 -2.10 -3.37
CA SER A 75 5.38 -3.33 -3.73
C SER A 75 4.09 -3.42 -2.92
N GLU A 76 2.95 -3.39 -3.59
CA GLU A 76 1.63 -3.55 -3.00
C GLU A 76 1.06 -4.91 -3.39
N PHE A 77 0.90 -5.80 -2.42
CA PHE A 77 0.28 -7.12 -2.58
C PHE A 77 -1.13 -7.10 -2.01
N ARG A 78 -2.09 -7.65 -2.76
CA ARG A 78 -3.48 -7.81 -2.33
C ARG A 78 -3.95 -9.24 -2.60
N GLN A 79 -4.64 -9.80 -1.61
CA GLN A 79 -5.30 -11.09 -1.75
C GLN A 79 -6.65 -11.07 -1.04
N LYS A 80 -7.69 -11.52 -1.73
CA LYS A 80 -9.04 -11.67 -1.18
C LYS A 80 -9.49 -13.12 -1.32
N ASN A 81 -9.68 -13.79 -0.20
CA ASN A 81 -10.24 -15.13 -0.12
C ASN A 81 -11.72 -15.06 0.31
N LYS A 82 -12.40 -16.19 0.36
CA LYS A 82 -13.81 -16.26 0.77
C LYS A 82 -14.05 -15.64 2.15
N TYR A 83 -13.14 -15.87 3.09
CA TYR A 83 -13.28 -15.47 4.49
C TYR A 83 -12.15 -14.56 5.00
N SER A 84 -11.20 -14.21 4.15
CA SER A 84 -10.08 -13.36 4.55
C SER A 84 -9.63 -12.43 3.45
N ASN A 85 -9.07 -11.29 3.85
CA ASN A 85 -8.42 -10.33 2.98
C ASN A 85 -7.04 -9.98 3.53
N HIS A 86 -6.11 -9.75 2.61
CA HIS A 86 -4.73 -9.39 2.90
C HIS A 86 -4.34 -8.21 2.01
N ILE A 87 -3.73 -7.21 2.60
CA ILE A 87 -3.04 -6.12 1.89
C ILE A 87 -1.69 -5.95 2.56
N ALA A 88 -0.62 -6.04 1.78
CA ALA A 88 0.73 -5.73 2.23
C ALA A 88 1.32 -4.66 1.32
N ASP A 89 1.93 -3.65 1.90
CA ASP A 89 2.62 -2.58 1.19
C ASP A 89 4.01 -2.41 1.79
N VAL A 90 5.01 -2.55 0.95
CA VAL A 90 6.43 -2.53 1.35
C VAL A 90 7.19 -1.63 0.40
N SER A 91 8.06 -0.79 0.91
CA SER A 91 8.99 -0.08 0.06
C SER A 91 10.40 -0.03 0.62
N ARG A 92 11.34 0.20 -0.27
CA ARG A 92 12.73 0.45 0.05
C ARG A 92 13.27 1.59 -0.80
N PHE A 93 13.86 2.57 -0.14
CA PHE A 93 14.59 3.67 -0.75
C PHE A 93 16.09 3.47 -0.55
N VAL A 94 16.86 3.63 -1.62
CA VAL A 94 18.31 3.53 -1.63
C VAL A 94 18.88 4.82 -2.23
N SER A 95 19.91 5.36 -1.60
CA SER A 95 20.67 6.52 -2.09
C SER A 95 22.16 6.25 -1.89
N SER A 96 22.99 6.61 -2.85
CA SER A 96 24.43 6.43 -2.77
C SER A 96 25.01 7.12 -1.53
N GLY A 97 25.79 6.41 -0.73
CA GLY A 97 26.46 6.92 0.47
C GLY A 97 25.56 7.19 1.68
N LYS A 98 24.28 6.75 1.65
CA LYS A 98 23.34 6.88 2.80
C LYS A 98 22.75 5.53 3.19
N ASN A 99 22.24 5.44 4.42
CA ASN A 99 21.47 4.29 4.87
C ASN A 99 20.20 4.16 4.03
N SER A 100 19.80 2.91 3.75
CA SER A 100 18.54 2.63 3.08
C SER A 100 17.39 2.76 4.05
N ASN A 101 16.30 3.43 3.62
CA ASN A 101 15.07 3.56 4.38
C ASN A 101 13.97 2.70 3.77
N SER A 102 13.02 2.28 4.60
CA SER A 102 11.95 1.35 4.20
C SER A 102 10.70 1.55 5.03
N HIS A 103 9.58 1.04 4.51
CA HIS A 103 8.38 0.79 5.31
C HIS A 103 7.88 -0.63 5.07
N PHE A 104 7.10 -1.12 6.04
CA PHE A 104 6.32 -2.34 5.97
C PHE A 104 4.95 -2.07 6.58
N PHE A 105 3.91 -2.19 5.76
CA PHE A 105 2.52 -2.09 6.19
C PHE A 105 1.78 -3.37 5.83
N TYR A 106 0.90 -3.81 6.74
CA TYR A 106 0.11 -5.02 6.52
C TYR A 106 -1.25 -4.89 7.17
N ASN A 107 -2.29 -5.19 6.40
CA ASN A 107 -3.66 -5.35 6.88
C ASN A 107 -4.15 -6.76 6.61
N TYR A 108 -4.67 -7.39 7.63
CA TYR A 108 -5.32 -8.68 7.56
C TYR A 108 -6.70 -8.61 8.21
N GLY A 109 -7.70 -9.10 7.50
CA GLY A 109 -9.04 -9.31 8.05
C GLY A 109 -9.50 -10.74 7.77
N LYS A 110 -10.09 -11.38 8.75
CA LYS A 110 -10.72 -12.69 8.61
C LYS A 110 -12.05 -12.70 9.34
N ASN A 111 -13.08 -13.23 8.64
CA ASN A 111 -14.40 -13.41 9.20
C ASN A 111 -14.86 -14.85 8.91
N TYR A 112 -15.26 -15.59 9.96
CA TYR A 112 -15.68 -16.99 9.84
C TYR A 112 -16.59 -17.39 11.01
N GLU A 113 -17.35 -18.45 10.79
CA GLU A 113 -18.21 -19.08 11.79
C GLU A 113 -17.49 -20.26 12.46
N THR A 114 -17.85 -20.55 13.69
CA THR A 114 -17.39 -21.74 14.44
C THR A 114 -18.58 -22.47 15.06
N ASN A 115 -18.35 -23.64 15.64
CA ASN A 115 -19.41 -24.39 16.31
C ASN A 115 -20.01 -23.65 17.54
N ASN A 116 -19.26 -22.70 18.11
CA ASN A 116 -19.62 -22.01 19.35
C ASN A 116 -19.99 -20.53 19.14
N PHE A 117 -19.61 -19.97 18.00
CA PHE A 117 -19.83 -18.56 17.68
C PHE A 117 -20.36 -18.43 16.26
N ASP A 118 -21.43 -17.65 16.10
CA ASP A 118 -22.06 -17.34 14.81
C ASP A 118 -21.16 -16.47 13.93
N ASN A 119 -20.31 -15.68 14.58
CA ASN A 119 -19.29 -14.89 13.87
C ASN A 119 -18.02 -14.75 14.72
N VAL A 120 -16.89 -14.89 14.06
CA VAL A 120 -15.56 -14.56 14.61
C VAL A 120 -14.87 -13.64 13.61
N GLU A 121 -14.59 -12.42 14.04
CA GLU A 121 -13.86 -11.43 13.23
C GLU A 121 -12.49 -11.16 13.85
N LEU A 122 -11.44 -11.36 13.06
CA LEU A 122 -10.07 -11.08 13.42
C LEU A 122 -9.49 -10.04 12.47
N ASN A 123 -9.06 -8.89 13.00
CA ASN A 123 -8.38 -7.85 12.26
C ASN A 123 -7.00 -7.59 12.84
N ILE A 124 -5.99 -7.58 11.97
CA ILE A 124 -4.60 -7.28 12.30
C ILE A 124 -4.13 -6.14 11.41
N LYS A 125 -3.56 -5.11 12.01
CA LYS A 125 -2.94 -3.99 11.32
C LYS A 125 -1.52 -3.81 11.85
N LEU A 126 -0.54 -3.78 10.95
CA LEU A 126 0.86 -3.56 11.26
C LEU A 126 1.40 -2.42 10.39
N GLU A 127 2.01 -1.43 11.02
CA GLU A 127 2.63 -0.29 10.36
C GLU A 127 4.02 -0.06 10.96
N GLN A 128 5.05 -0.12 10.12
CA GLN A 128 6.44 0.10 10.50
C GLN A 128 7.17 0.95 9.48
N VAL A 129 8.03 1.84 9.96
CA VAL A 129 8.97 2.62 9.15
C VAL A 129 10.37 2.55 9.75
N SER A 130 11.38 2.61 8.92
CA SER A 130 12.78 2.64 9.38
C SER A 130 13.28 4.04 9.76
N ASP A 131 12.54 5.09 9.39
CA ASP A 131 12.88 6.50 9.62
C ASP A 131 11.59 7.31 9.73
N GLU A 132 11.50 8.19 10.71
CA GLU A 132 10.30 8.95 11.06
C GLU A 132 9.84 9.91 9.95
N THR A 133 10.77 10.39 9.15
CA THR A 133 10.48 11.31 8.05
C THR A 133 10.27 10.60 6.72
N TYR A 134 10.50 9.29 6.66
CA TYR A 134 10.54 8.50 5.43
C TYR A 134 9.28 8.64 4.57
N LEU A 135 8.11 8.46 5.18
CA LEU A 135 6.82 8.51 4.46
C LEU A 135 6.56 9.89 3.85
N LYS A 136 6.80 10.93 4.64
CA LYS A 136 6.58 12.32 4.24
C LYS A 136 7.60 12.77 3.20
N THR A 137 8.87 12.45 3.43
CA THR A 137 9.99 12.83 2.53
C THR A 137 9.82 12.19 1.15
N ASN A 138 9.39 10.95 1.09
CA ASN A 138 9.22 10.24 -0.18
C ASN A 138 7.78 10.30 -0.73
N LYS A 139 6.84 10.97 -0.04
CA LYS A 139 5.42 11.03 -0.41
C LYS A 139 4.90 9.63 -0.75
N ILE A 140 5.02 8.71 0.20
CA ILE A 140 4.58 7.32 0.03
C ILE A 140 3.05 7.28 0.01
N GLU A 141 2.48 6.93 -1.12
CA GLU A 141 1.05 6.65 -1.24
C GLU A 141 0.81 5.17 -0.91
N SER A 142 -0.04 4.88 0.09
CA SER A 142 -0.37 3.52 0.50
C SER A 142 -1.87 3.39 0.77
N PRO A 143 -2.52 2.27 0.41
CA PRO A 143 -3.93 2.04 0.74
C PRO A 143 -4.17 1.73 2.22
N ILE A 144 -3.12 1.58 3.02
CA ILE A 144 -3.19 1.15 4.42
C ILE A 144 -3.15 2.34 5.37
N ILE A 145 -2.26 3.30 5.12
CA ILE A 145 -2.06 4.46 6.00
C ILE A 145 -3.02 5.61 5.67
N ASN A 146 -3.45 6.32 6.70
CA ASN A 146 -4.26 7.53 6.57
C ASN A 146 -3.45 8.81 6.83
N ASN A 147 -2.27 8.69 7.44
CA ASN A 147 -1.46 9.80 7.92
C ASN A 147 0.03 9.46 7.84
N PHE A 148 0.87 10.44 7.52
CA PHE A 148 2.33 10.28 7.46
C PHE A 148 3.04 10.49 8.80
N SER A 149 2.31 10.93 9.82
CA SER A 149 2.89 11.29 11.11
C SER A 149 2.54 10.31 12.23
N ASN A 150 1.51 9.46 12.02
CA ASN A 150 1.08 8.51 13.03
C ASN A 150 0.94 7.12 12.43
N LEU A 151 1.51 6.13 13.10
CA LEU A 151 1.35 4.73 12.77
C LEU A 151 0.44 4.07 13.80
N THR A 152 -0.34 3.08 13.35
CA THR A 152 -1.26 2.33 14.20
C THR A 152 -1.04 0.85 14.01
N ASN A 153 -0.60 0.16 15.06
CA ASN A 153 -0.56 -1.29 15.11
C ASN A 153 -1.74 -1.77 15.94
N SER A 154 -2.52 -2.72 15.43
CA SER A 154 -3.67 -3.23 16.16
C SER A 154 -3.92 -4.71 15.94
N LEU A 155 -4.49 -5.33 16.99
CA LEU A 155 -5.05 -6.67 16.97
C LEU A 155 -6.46 -6.58 17.55
N ASN A 156 -7.48 -6.83 16.74
CA ASN A 156 -8.88 -6.80 17.16
C ASN A 156 -9.49 -8.18 16.94
N LEU A 157 -10.10 -8.72 17.99
CA LEU A 157 -10.84 -9.97 17.97
C LEU A 157 -12.25 -9.73 18.48
N GLU A 158 -13.23 -9.99 17.64
CA GLU A 158 -14.63 -9.95 18.00
C GLU A 158 -15.27 -11.32 17.77
N MET A 159 -16.00 -11.83 18.75
CA MET A 159 -16.73 -13.10 18.67
C MET A 159 -18.11 -12.92 19.27
N TYR A 160 -19.13 -13.40 18.60
CA TYR A 160 -20.48 -13.39 19.16
C TYR A 160 -21.29 -14.62 18.77
N ASN A 161 -22.24 -14.96 19.64
CA ASN A 161 -23.35 -15.85 19.38
C ASN A 161 -24.63 -15.25 20.02
N GLU A 162 -25.74 -15.99 19.98
CA GLU A 162 -27.03 -15.52 20.54
C GLU A 162 -26.96 -15.05 22.00
N ASN A 163 -26.03 -15.59 22.80
CA ASN A 163 -25.96 -15.39 24.25
C ASN A 163 -24.74 -14.62 24.74
N LEU A 164 -23.70 -14.52 23.91
CA LEU A 164 -22.40 -13.98 24.33
C LEU A 164 -21.76 -13.15 23.22
N THR A 165 -21.25 -11.98 23.60
CA THR A 165 -20.34 -11.18 22.77
C THR A 165 -19.03 -11.01 23.52
N PHE A 166 -17.93 -11.32 22.84
CA PHE A 166 -16.57 -11.11 23.34
C PHE A 166 -15.82 -10.18 22.40
N ASN A 167 -15.24 -9.10 22.95
CA ASN A 167 -14.42 -8.14 22.23
C ASN A 167 -13.08 -7.99 22.93
N SER A 168 -11.99 -8.11 22.17
CA SER A 168 -10.64 -7.86 22.63
C SER A 168 -9.91 -6.99 21.62
N ASN A 169 -9.45 -5.82 22.06
CA ASN A 169 -8.76 -4.86 21.22
C ASN A 169 -7.43 -4.51 21.86
N LEU A 170 -6.38 -4.52 21.06
CA LEU A 170 -5.04 -4.08 21.43
C LEU A 170 -4.59 -3.05 20.38
N TYR A 171 -4.19 -1.87 20.84
CA TYR A 171 -3.67 -0.81 19.99
C TYR A 171 -2.31 -0.35 20.49
N VAL A 172 -1.42 -0.11 19.54
CA VAL A 172 -0.15 0.58 19.76
C VAL A 172 -0.08 1.71 18.75
N TYR A 173 -0.11 2.93 19.24
CA TYR A 173 0.05 4.14 18.43
C TYR A 173 1.49 4.62 18.50
N GLU A 174 2.06 4.98 17.37
CA GLU A 174 3.39 5.56 17.26
C GLU A 174 3.29 6.93 16.59
N ASP A 175 3.66 8.00 17.31
CA ASP A 175 3.71 9.36 16.79
C ASP A 175 5.12 9.66 16.30
N LEU A 176 5.31 9.70 14.99
CA LEU A 176 6.59 9.95 14.32
C LEU A 176 7.11 11.39 14.49
N THR A 177 6.36 12.26 15.14
CA THR A 177 6.78 13.67 15.40
C THR A 177 7.33 13.88 16.81
N LYS A 178 7.20 12.87 17.68
CA LYS A 178 7.65 12.93 19.08
C LYS A 178 8.98 12.24 19.29
N ASN A 179 9.64 12.60 20.39
CA ASN A 179 10.87 11.95 20.83
C ASN A 179 10.58 10.53 21.35
N ASP A 180 11.60 9.67 21.37
CA ASP A 180 11.48 8.24 21.73
C ASP A 180 10.79 7.96 23.06
N SER A 181 10.88 8.86 24.06
CA SER A 181 10.24 8.70 25.38
C SER A 181 8.71 8.76 25.34
N ASP A 182 8.14 9.54 24.40
CA ASP A 182 6.71 9.85 24.34
C ASP A 182 6.07 9.42 23.02
N LYS A 183 6.81 8.62 22.25
CA LYS A 183 6.45 8.24 20.89
C LYS A 183 5.33 7.19 20.85
N PHE A 184 5.27 6.31 21.84
CA PHE A 184 4.33 5.19 21.87
C PHE A 184 3.23 5.35 22.90
N GLU A 185 2.00 5.04 22.49
CA GLU A 185 0.83 4.93 23.35
C GLU A 185 0.21 3.54 23.17
N TYR A 186 -0.11 2.88 24.28
CA TYR A 186 -0.67 1.51 24.34
C TYR A 186 -2.07 1.56 24.95
N ILE A 187 -3.04 0.93 24.28
CA ILE A 187 -4.45 0.83 24.70
C ILE A 187 -4.94 -0.61 24.59
#